data_9a1e74a8c6ec69fa2403f850079a7cee
#
_entry.id   9a1e74a8c6ec69fa2403f850079a7cee
#
_cell.length_a   1.000
_cell.length_b   1.000
_cell.length_c   1.000
_cell.angle_alpha   90.00
_cell.angle_beta   90.00
_cell.angle_gamma   90.00
#
_symmetry.space_group_name_H-M   'P 1'
#
loop_
_entity.id
_entity.type
_entity.pdbx_description
1 polymer ?
#
loop_
_entity_poly.entity_id
_entity_poly.type
_entity_poly.pdbx_seq_one_letter_code
_entity_poly.pdbx_strand_id
1 'polypeptide(L)'
;MACALAAPDQRRQVKAVHLGHLHIQQRQRDIAVLQQQLQRLAGLTPEEAGWDGTVMPAEGDKLPPGEVPAWRTRVQYAIDADGRVGLRKHRSHDVEIIDECLIAAPGVSELGVEKQDWPQMATVEAISATGSHDRQVILTPREGGRLPLVELDKPVSVLRVDEKDGGVHRVHGRAFVRERADDRTYRVGSGGFWQVHPQAADTLVRAVMQGLLPRKNDMALDLYCGVGLFAGAIGQRIGEKGAVLGIESGKRAVEDARHNLKDLDRVRIEHGKVDQVLPRTGITECDLIVLDPPRAGAGKATVKHLSGLGARRIAYVACDPAALARDLAYFRDGGYKVRTLRAFDLFPMTSHVECVAILEPAAKGL
;
A
#
# COMPACT_ATOMS: atom_id res chain seq x y z
N MET A 1 31.26 35.03 6.00
CA MET A 1 30.55 36.12 6.68
C MET A 1 29.18 36.29 6.08
N ALA A 2 28.19 36.50 6.90
CA ALA A 2 26.77 36.73 6.60
C ALA A 2 25.97 35.56 6.06
N CYS A 3 25.70 34.58 6.94
CA CYS A 3 24.46 33.79 6.88
C CYS A 3 23.39 34.66 7.57
N ALA A 4 22.77 35.58 6.82
CA ALA A 4 21.73 36.46 7.32
C ALA A 4 20.49 35.60 7.64
N LEU A 5 19.97 35.81 8.82
CA LEU A 5 18.72 35.35 9.40
C LEU A 5 17.54 35.53 8.41
N ALA A 6 17.26 34.52 7.59
CA ALA A 6 15.99 34.45 6.89
C ALA A 6 14.89 34.10 7.92
N ALA A 7 13.78 34.82 7.87
CA ALA A 7 12.62 34.56 8.71
C ALA A 7 12.16 33.09 8.56
N PRO A 8 11.55 32.46 9.59
CA PRO A 8 11.14 31.06 9.55
C PRO A 8 10.32 30.67 8.32
N ASP A 9 9.55 31.60 7.79
CA ASP A 9 8.70 31.40 6.60
C ASP A 9 9.51 31.32 5.30
N GLN A 10 10.59 32.09 5.17
CA GLN A 10 11.46 32.03 4.00
C GLN A 10 12.30 30.74 3.96
N ARG A 11 12.70 30.20 5.12
CA ARG A 11 13.38 28.89 5.19
C ARG A 11 12.47 27.74 4.79
N ARG A 12 11.18 27.81 5.13
CA ARG A 12 10.15 26.83 4.69
C ARG A 12 9.94 26.92 3.19
N GLN A 13 9.83 28.12 2.61
CA GLN A 13 9.65 28.30 1.16
C GLN A 13 10.86 27.82 0.36
N VAL A 14 12.10 28.12 0.77
CA VAL A 14 13.32 27.64 0.08
C VAL A 14 13.45 26.12 0.18
N LYS A 15 13.14 25.51 1.33
CA LYS A 15 13.08 24.05 1.47
C LYS A 15 11.99 23.45 0.56
N ALA A 16 10.81 24.04 0.49
CA ALA A 16 9.70 23.58 -0.33
C ALA A 16 10.03 23.59 -1.83
N VAL A 17 10.63 24.66 -2.35
CA VAL A 17 11.06 24.75 -3.75
C VAL A 17 12.13 23.71 -4.08
N HIS A 18 13.10 23.50 -3.20
CA HIS A 18 14.14 22.48 -3.38
C HIS A 18 13.55 21.05 -3.37
N LEU A 19 12.62 20.77 -2.47
CA LEU A 19 11.93 19.48 -2.37
C LEU A 19 10.99 19.23 -3.55
N GLY A 20 10.31 20.26 -4.07
CA GLY A 20 9.52 20.17 -5.29
C GLY A 20 10.37 19.81 -6.52
N HIS A 21 11.58 20.35 -6.62
CA HIS A 21 12.54 20.00 -7.69
C HIS A 21 13.01 18.55 -7.58
N LEU A 22 13.29 18.08 -6.36
CA LEU A 22 13.65 16.68 -6.08
C LEU A 22 12.50 15.73 -6.42
N HIS A 23 11.25 16.13 -6.18
CA HIS A 23 10.07 15.33 -6.53
C HIS A 23 9.92 15.15 -8.05
N ILE A 24 10.10 16.21 -8.84
CA ILE A 24 10.09 16.12 -10.31
C ILE A 24 11.20 15.18 -10.81
N GLN A 25 12.41 15.32 -10.30
CA GLN A 25 13.53 14.44 -10.65
C GLN A 25 13.27 13.00 -10.23
N GLN A 26 12.58 12.77 -9.12
CA GLN A 26 12.20 11.44 -8.68
C GLN A 26 11.22 10.79 -9.66
N ARG A 27 10.15 11.49 -10.04
CA ARG A 27 9.18 10.98 -11.04
C ARG A 27 9.85 10.62 -12.38
N GLN A 28 10.79 11.44 -12.86
CA GLN A 28 11.55 11.14 -14.09
C GLN A 28 12.37 9.86 -13.95
N ARG A 29 13.00 9.63 -12.80
CA ARG A 29 13.73 8.38 -12.52
C ARG A 29 12.80 7.17 -12.48
N ASP A 30 11.64 7.30 -11.84
CA ASP A 30 10.66 6.22 -11.73
C ASP A 30 10.11 5.80 -13.10
N ILE A 31 9.87 6.76 -14.00
CA ILE A 31 9.51 6.52 -15.40
C ILE A 31 10.62 5.71 -16.09
N ALA A 32 11.87 6.17 -16.00
CA ALA A 32 13.00 5.50 -16.64
C ALA A 32 13.21 4.08 -16.10
N VAL A 33 13.07 3.89 -14.79
CA VAL A 33 13.17 2.55 -14.16
C VAL A 33 12.07 1.63 -14.68
N LEU A 34 10.81 2.08 -14.71
CA LEU A 34 9.69 1.26 -15.18
C LEU A 34 9.88 0.89 -16.66
N GLN A 35 10.26 1.83 -17.53
CA GLN A 35 10.56 1.57 -18.94
C GLN A 35 11.66 0.52 -19.10
N GLN A 36 12.77 0.68 -18.39
CA GLN A 36 13.90 -0.25 -18.44
C GLN A 36 13.50 -1.65 -17.98
N GLN A 37 12.71 -1.76 -16.92
CA GLN A 37 12.28 -3.08 -16.41
C GLN A 37 11.29 -3.76 -17.35
N LEU A 38 10.34 -3.03 -17.94
CA LEU A 38 9.42 -3.56 -18.93
C LEU A 38 10.19 -4.12 -20.15
N GLN A 39 11.11 -3.35 -20.70
CA GLN A 39 11.92 -3.80 -21.84
C GLN A 39 12.82 -4.98 -21.49
N ARG A 40 13.53 -4.92 -20.36
CA ARG A 40 14.54 -5.92 -19.97
C ARG A 40 13.92 -7.27 -19.57
N LEU A 41 12.84 -7.25 -18.80
CA LEU A 41 12.28 -8.45 -18.17
C LEU A 41 11.03 -8.98 -18.87
N ALA A 42 10.18 -8.08 -19.40
CA ALA A 42 8.98 -8.46 -20.12
C ALA A 42 9.15 -8.43 -21.65
N GLY A 43 10.21 -7.79 -22.15
CA GLY A 43 10.40 -7.55 -23.59
C GLY A 43 9.28 -6.69 -24.18
N LEU A 44 8.71 -5.78 -23.38
CA LEU A 44 7.62 -4.90 -23.78
C LEU A 44 8.11 -3.46 -23.87
N THR A 45 7.74 -2.75 -24.94
CA THR A 45 7.80 -1.30 -24.98
C THR A 45 6.66 -0.70 -24.15
N PRO A 46 6.72 0.59 -23.78
CA PRO A 46 5.60 1.27 -23.14
C PRO A 46 4.29 1.12 -23.93
N GLU A 47 4.33 1.29 -25.25
CA GLU A 47 3.16 1.19 -26.13
C GLU A 47 2.57 -0.22 -26.11
N GLU A 48 3.39 -1.26 -26.19
CA GLU A 48 2.97 -2.67 -26.11
C GLU A 48 2.38 -3.02 -24.74
N ALA A 49 2.84 -2.34 -23.69
CA ALA A 49 2.27 -2.43 -22.35
C ALA A 49 1.01 -1.56 -22.20
N GLY A 50 0.60 -0.81 -23.22
CA GLY A 50 -0.52 0.15 -23.13
C GLY A 50 -0.31 1.23 -22.09
N TRP A 51 0.94 1.67 -21.89
CA TRP A 51 1.33 2.71 -20.97
C TRP A 51 1.75 3.97 -21.73
N ASP A 52 1.17 5.10 -21.38
CA ASP A 52 1.42 6.41 -21.99
C ASP A 52 2.77 7.05 -21.56
N GLY A 53 3.56 6.36 -20.78
CA GLY A 53 4.84 6.86 -20.28
C GLY A 53 4.71 7.85 -19.12
N THR A 54 3.53 8.01 -18.53
CA THR A 54 3.32 8.95 -17.42
C THR A 54 3.18 8.24 -16.07
N VAL A 55 3.56 8.94 -15.01
CA VAL A 55 3.26 8.60 -13.61
C VAL A 55 2.25 9.62 -13.10
N MET A 56 1.05 9.16 -12.83
CA MET A 56 -0.06 9.99 -12.41
C MET A 56 0.00 10.27 -10.91
N PRO A 57 -0.35 11.48 -10.43
CA PRO A 57 -0.58 11.71 -9.02
C PRO A 57 -1.75 10.86 -8.51
N ALA A 58 -1.85 10.69 -7.19
CA ALA A 58 -3.07 10.17 -6.59
C ALA A 58 -4.25 11.05 -6.98
N GLU A 59 -5.43 10.42 -7.15
CA GLU A 59 -6.59 11.17 -7.57
C GLU A 59 -7.05 12.15 -6.49
N GLY A 60 -7.16 13.42 -6.83
CA GLY A 60 -7.47 14.49 -5.87
C GLY A 60 -6.25 15.23 -5.32
N ASP A 61 -5.03 14.75 -5.53
CA ASP A 61 -3.82 15.48 -5.18
C ASP A 61 -3.61 16.65 -6.14
N LYS A 62 -3.92 17.83 -5.64
CA LYS A 62 -3.60 19.10 -6.29
C LYS A 62 -2.52 19.77 -5.44
N LEU A 63 -1.26 19.44 -5.71
CA LEU A 63 -0.16 20.12 -5.05
C LEU A 63 0.20 21.37 -5.86
N PRO A 64 0.23 22.54 -5.23
CA PRO A 64 0.85 23.72 -5.81
C PRO A 64 2.30 23.40 -6.19
N PRO A 65 2.82 24.01 -7.28
CA PRO A 65 4.21 23.85 -7.65
C PRO A 65 5.14 24.19 -6.48
N GLY A 66 6.03 23.26 -6.11
CA GLY A 66 7.02 23.47 -5.06
C GLY A 66 6.59 23.07 -3.65
N GLU A 67 5.37 22.62 -3.44
CA GLU A 67 4.97 22.08 -2.15
C GLU A 67 5.33 20.60 -2.00
N VAL A 68 5.71 20.22 -0.76
CA VAL A 68 5.94 18.82 -0.38
C VAL A 68 4.62 18.21 0.04
N PRO A 69 4.20 17.10 -0.57
CA PRO A 69 2.98 16.44 -0.15
C PRO A 69 3.14 15.84 1.24
N ALA A 70 2.40 16.35 2.20
CA ALA A 70 2.24 15.77 3.53
C ALA A 70 1.18 14.65 3.46
N TRP A 71 1.59 13.50 2.95
CA TRP A 71 0.68 12.42 2.57
C TRP A 71 0.70 11.21 3.49
N ARG A 72 1.81 10.96 4.20
CA ARG A 72 2.04 9.69 4.86
C ARG A 72 1.23 9.56 6.14
N THR A 73 0.18 8.75 6.10
CA THR A 73 -0.76 8.52 7.22
C THR A 73 -0.24 7.55 8.28
N ARG A 74 0.87 6.86 8.00
CA ARG A 74 1.54 5.94 8.89
C ARG A 74 3.05 6.14 8.83
N VAL A 75 3.65 6.57 9.92
CA VAL A 75 5.10 6.82 10.03
C VAL A 75 5.68 6.01 11.18
N GLN A 76 6.67 5.19 10.88
CA GLN A 76 7.46 4.49 11.88
C GLN A 76 8.75 5.28 12.15
N TYR A 77 8.85 5.83 13.34
CA TYR A 77 10.02 6.51 13.82
C TYR A 77 10.98 5.53 14.48
N ALA A 78 12.28 5.72 14.29
CA ALA A 78 13.33 5.05 15.04
C ALA A 78 13.69 5.89 16.27
N ILE A 79 14.01 5.22 17.36
CA ILE A 79 14.37 5.88 18.61
C ILE A 79 15.85 5.63 18.89
N ASP A 80 16.63 6.68 19.14
CA ASP A 80 18.05 6.55 19.47
C ASP A 80 18.28 6.06 20.93
N ALA A 81 19.52 5.95 21.34
CA ALA A 81 19.86 5.47 22.67
C ALA A 81 19.41 6.41 23.80
N ASP A 82 19.27 7.70 23.50
CA ASP A 82 18.85 8.73 24.44
C ASP A 82 17.33 8.89 24.50
N GLY A 83 16.59 8.16 23.68
CA GLY A 83 15.12 8.22 23.58
C GLY A 83 14.60 9.24 22.57
N ARG A 84 15.49 9.86 21.77
CA ARG A 84 15.10 10.90 20.81
C ARG A 84 14.58 10.29 19.51
N VAL A 85 13.64 10.98 18.88
CA VAL A 85 12.95 10.54 17.65
C VAL A 85 13.78 10.85 16.40
N GLY A 86 13.81 9.90 15.48
CA GLY A 86 14.47 10.09 14.19
C GLY A 86 14.03 9.08 13.15
N LEU A 87 14.73 9.08 12.03
CA LEU A 87 14.55 8.12 10.95
C LEU A 87 15.86 7.37 10.70
N ARG A 88 15.76 6.10 10.29
CA ARG A 88 16.96 5.32 9.95
C ARG A 88 17.58 5.84 8.66
N LYS A 89 18.91 6.00 8.66
CA LYS A 89 19.68 6.29 7.45
C LYS A 89 19.56 5.13 6.45
N HIS A 90 19.69 5.46 5.18
CA HIS A 90 19.60 4.46 4.12
C HIS A 90 20.60 3.31 4.34
N ARG A 91 20.12 2.09 4.39
CA ARG A 91 20.90 0.85 4.62
C ARG A 91 21.77 0.86 5.90
N SER A 92 21.35 1.60 6.92
CA SER A 92 22.02 1.69 8.21
C SER A 92 21.04 1.48 9.36
N HIS A 93 21.57 1.15 10.52
CA HIS A 93 20.83 1.17 11.79
C HIS A 93 20.95 2.51 12.51
N ASP A 94 21.80 3.42 12.00
CA ASP A 94 21.96 4.76 12.57
C ASP A 94 20.66 5.55 12.44
N VAL A 95 20.36 6.31 13.48
CA VAL A 95 19.20 7.18 13.56
C VAL A 95 19.62 8.61 13.28
N GLU A 96 19.01 9.24 12.28
CA GLU A 96 19.09 10.68 12.08
C GLU A 96 17.94 11.34 12.84
N ILE A 97 18.29 12.17 13.82
CA ILE A 97 17.30 12.87 14.65
C ILE A 97 16.58 13.93 13.80
N ILE A 98 15.28 13.99 13.93
CA ILE A 98 14.43 14.94 13.21
C ILE A 98 13.54 15.72 14.16
N ASP A 99 13.28 16.97 13.82
CA ASP A 99 12.32 17.82 14.52
C ASP A 99 10.90 17.61 13.97
N GLU A 100 10.78 17.23 12.69
CA GLU A 100 9.51 16.95 12.02
C GLU A 100 9.70 15.98 10.84
N CYS A 101 8.66 15.17 10.54
CA CYS A 101 8.61 14.37 9.33
C CYS A 101 7.85 15.13 8.23
N LEU A 102 8.57 15.68 7.24
CA LEU A 102 8.01 16.55 6.20
C LEU A 102 6.93 15.90 5.32
N ILE A 103 6.94 14.57 5.19
CA ILE A 103 5.95 13.82 4.41
C ILE A 103 4.81 13.25 5.25
N ALA A 104 4.84 13.42 6.58
CA ALA A 104 3.76 12.96 7.46
C ALA A 104 2.47 13.75 7.19
N ALA A 105 1.36 13.04 7.06
CA ALA A 105 0.05 13.67 6.94
C ALA A 105 -0.26 14.53 8.18
N PRO A 106 -1.04 15.60 8.04
CA PRO A 106 -1.34 16.52 9.16
C PRO A 106 -1.82 15.79 10.42
N GLY A 107 -2.68 14.79 10.27
CA GLY A 107 -3.16 14.01 11.42
C GLY A 107 -2.09 13.20 12.14
N VAL A 108 -0.94 12.88 11.50
CA VAL A 108 0.24 12.25 12.13
C VAL A 108 1.10 13.33 12.78
N SER A 109 1.42 14.41 12.06
CA SER A 109 2.25 15.51 12.59
C SER A 109 1.61 16.19 13.82
N GLU A 110 0.28 16.27 13.84
CA GLU A 110 -0.48 16.81 14.97
C GLU A 110 -0.39 15.97 16.26
N LEU A 111 0.12 14.73 16.19
CA LEU A 111 0.33 13.91 17.38
C LEU A 111 1.53 14.41 18.20
N GLY A 112 2.49 15.03 17.56
CA GLY A 112 3.68 15.56 18.24
C GLY A 112 4.61 14.47 18.77
N VAL A 113 4.68 13.33 18.08
CA VAL A 113 5.55 12.20 18.50
C VAL A 113 7.00 12.64 18.61
N GLU A 114 7.44 13.55 17.74
CA GLU A 114 8.81 14.08 17.70
C GLU A 114 9.14 15.01 18.88
N LYS A 115 8.13 15.47 19.61
CA LYS A 115 8.30 16.40 20.75
C LYS A 115 8.50 15.70 22.09
N GLN A 116 8.25 14.40 22.15
CA GLN A 116 8.38 13.59 23.34
C GLN A 116 9.61 12.67 23.25
N ASP A 117 10.30 12.48 24.36
CA ASP A 117 11.30 11.45 24.51
C ASP A 117 10.66 10.08 24.76
N TRP A 118 11.22 9.06 24.15
CA TRP A 118 10.72 7.69 24.18
C TRP A 118 11.75 6.73 24.79
N PRO A 119 12.06 6.85 26.07
CA PRO A 119 13.09 6.02 26.69
C PRO A 119 12.75 4.54 26.59
N GLN A 120 13.75 3.71 26.34
CA GLN A 120 13.64 2.26 26.23
C GLN A 120 12.78 1.76 25.04
N MET A 121 12.38 2.64 24.11
CA MET A 121 11.73 2.22 22.87
C MET A 121 12.75 2.03 21.75
N ALA A 122 12.51 1.05 20.90
CA ALA A 122 13.24 0.85 19.65
C ALA A 122 12.58 1.62 18.51
N THR A 123 11.25 1.60 18.46
CA THR A 123 10.47 2.35 17.47
C THR A 123 9.14 2.84 18.06
N VAL A 124 8.63 3.92 17.48
CA VAL A 124 7.27 4.41 17.68
C VAL A 124 6.62 4.54 16.31
N GLU A 125 5.54 3.82 16.06
CA GLU A 125 4.76 3.98 14.84
C GLU A 125 3.54 4.84 15.14
N ALA A 126 3.39 5.95 14.42
CA ALA A 126 2.26 6.86 14.50
C ALA A 126 1.32 6.62 13.31
N ILE A 127 0.03 6.51 13.57
CA ILE A 127 -1.02 6.26 12.58
C ILE A 127 -2.14 7.26 12.76
N SER A 128 -2.58 7.87 11.66
CA SER A 128 -3.79 8.68 11.60
C SER A 128 -4.64 8.23 10.42
N ALA A 129 -5.74 7.55 10.71
CA ALA A 129 -6.68 7.09 9.69
C ALA A 129 -7.44 8.28 9.07
N THR A 130 -7.49 8.34 7.74
CA THR A 130 -8.14 9.44 7.02
C THR A 130 -9.66 9.34 7.03
N GLY A 131 -10.19 8.13 7.03
CA GLY A 131 -11.63 7.89 6.95
C GLY A 131 -12.43 8.13 8.23
N SER A 132 -11.76 8.15 9.39
CA SER A 132 -12.44 8.24 10.71
C SER A 132 -11.76 9.16 11.70
N HIS A 133 -10.59 9.68 11.38
CA HIS A 133 -9.72 10.38 12.32
C HIS A 133 -9.29 9.53 13.54
N ASP A 134 -9.40 8.21 13.48
CA ASP A 134 -8.84 7.31 14.49
C ASP A 134 -7.32 7.46 14.50
N ARG A 135 -6.72 7.58 15.69
CA ARG A 135 -5.28 7.76 15.85
C ARG A 135 -4.72 6.66 16.73
N GLN A 136 -3.54 6.16 16.36
CA GLN A 136 -2.84 5.16 17.16
C GLN A 136 -1.35 5.44 17.23
N VAL A 137 -0.73 5.03 18.33
CA VAL A 137 0.70 4.83 18.44
C VAL A 137 0.99 3.39 18.81
N ILE A 138 1.93 2.77 18.10
CA ILE A 138 2.40 1.41 18.36
C ILE A 138 3.83 1.51 18.84
N LEU A 139 4.06 1.10 20.07
CA LEU A 139 5.35 1.17 20.76
C LEU A 139 6.06 -0.18 20.64
N THR A 140 7.28 -0.18 20.13
CA THR A 140 8.16 -1.35 20.15
C THR A 140 9.24 -1.12 21.20
N PRO A 141 9.16 -1.75 22.36
CA PRO A 141 10.20 -1.64 23.38
C PRO A 141 11.53 -2.22 22.88
N ARG A 142 12.64 -1.76 23.45
CA ARG A 142 13.90 -2.52 23.43
C ARG A 142 13.78 -3.73 24.34
N GLU A 143 14.68 -4.69 24.20
CA GLU A 143 14.69 -5.89 25.04
C GLU A 143 14.63 -5.52 26.54
N GLY A 144 13.65 -6.07 27.24
CA GLY A 144 13.37 -5.75 28.65
C GLY A 144 12.85 -4.33 28.93
N GLY A 145 12.55 -3.56 27.89
CA GLY A 145 12.12 -2.16 28.01
C GLY A 145 10.71 -2.00 28.59
N ARG A 146 10.51 -0.99 29.43
CA ARG A 146 9.22 -0.60 29.98
C ARG A 146 8.58 0.49 29.14
N LEU A 147 7.26 0.46 29.05
CA LEU A 147 6.52 1.52 28.34
C LEU A 147 6.63 2.85 29.09
N PRO A 148 6.94 3.97 28.42
CA PRO A 148 6.90 5.29 28.99
C PRO A 148 5.44 5.75 29.20
N LEU A 149 5.26 6.82 29.97
CA LEU A 149 4.02 7.59 29.94
C LEU A 149 3.88 8.21 28.54
N VAL A 150 2.71 8.04 27.93
CA VAL A 150 2.43 8.60 26.60
C VAL A 150 1.63 9.88 26.76
N GLU A 151 2.27 11.01 26.46
CA GLU A 151 1.66 12.35 26.51
C GLU A 151 1.76 12.97 25.10
N LEU A 152 0.68 12.89 24.33
CA LEU A 152 0.63 13.40 22.97
C LEU A 152 -0.40 14.52 22.83
N ASP A 153 -0.20 15.38 21.84
CA ASP A 153 -1.04 16.58 21.61
C ASP A 153 -2.51 16.24 21.29
N LYS A 154 -2.78 15.00 20.90
CA LYS A 154 -4.15 14.52 20.59
C LYS A 154 -4.44 13.17 21.24
N PRO A 155 -5.70 12.86 21.53
CA PRO A 155 -6.08 11.52 21.99
C PRO A 155 -5.71 10.43 21.00
N VAL A 156 -5.08 9.37 21.51
CA VAL A 156 -4.62 8.24 20.71
C VAL A 156 -4.95 6.91 21.39
N SER A 157 -5.09 5.86 20.61
CA SER A 157 -5.00 4.49 21.12
C SER A 157 -3.54 4.07 21.19
N VAL A 158 -3.14 3.50 22.33
CA VAL A 158 -1.76 3.07 22.60
C VAL A 158 -1.68 1.55 22.53
N LEU A 159 -0.74 1.05 21.76
CA LEU A 159 -0.46 -0.36 21.61
C LEU A 159 1.02 -0.63 21.81
N ARG A 160 1.37 -1.87 22.09
CA ARG A 160 2.78 -2.32 22.16
C ARG A 160 2.98 -3.55 21.31
N VAL A 161 4.17 -3.68 20.78
CA VAL A 161 4.64 -4.95 20.21
C VAL A 161 5.16 -5.81 21.37
N ASP A 162 4.69 -7.06 21.44
CA ASP A 162 5.19 -8.01 22.45
C ASP A 162 6.49 -8.65 21.97
N GLU A 163 7.48 -8.71 22.85
CA GLU A 163 8.80 -9.27 22.53
C GLU A 163 8.76 -10.78 22.25
N LYS A 164 7.82 -11.51 22.87
CA LYS A 164 7.78 -12.96 22.81
C LYS A 164 7.20 -13.50 21.51
N ASP A 165 6.13 -12.86 21.03
CA ASP A 165 5.38 -13.34 19.86
C ASP A 165 5.39 -12.37 18.68
N GLY A 166 5.99 -11.16 18.85
CA GLY A 166 5.97 -10.07 17.88
C GLY A 166 4.55 -9.52 17.62
N GLY A 167 3.57 -9.95 18.41
CA GLY A 167 2.18 -9.54 18.27
C GLY A 167 1.95 -8.13 18.77
N VAL A 168 0.98 -7.42 18.17
CA VAL A 168 0.57 -6.08 18.63
C VAL A 168 -0.57 -6.21 19.63
N HIS A 169 -0.35 -5.73 20.85
CA HIS A 169 -1.30 -5.80 21.95
C HIS A 169 -1.77 -4.42 22.39
N ARG A 170 -3.04 -4.33 22.75
CA ARG A 170 -3.65 -3.09 23.21
C ARG A 170 -3.20 -2.75 24.63
N VAL A 171 -2.70 -1.55 24.84
CA VAL A 171 -2.46 -0.93 26.13
C VAL A 171 -3.65 -0.07 26.54
N HIS A 172 -4.07 0.82 25.62
CA HIS A 172 -5.20 1.72 25.84
C HIS A 172 -5.97 1.96 24.53
N GLY A 173 -7.25 2.29 24.62
CA GLY A 173 -8.07 2.63 23.46
C GLY A 173 -8.48 1.41 22.61
N ARG A 174 -8.44 1.54 21.28
CA ARG A 174 -8.87 0.52 20.32
C ARG A 174 -7.67 -0.18 19.67
N ALA A 175 -7.80 -1.48 19.40
CA ALA A 175 -6.79 -2.28 18.70
C ALA A 175 -6.98 -2.27 17.17
N PHE A 176 -7.63 -1.28 16.62
CA PHE A 176 -7.86 -1.08 15.20
C PHE A 176 -8.13 0.39 14.88
N VAL A 177 -7.93 0.76 13.63
CA VAL A 177 -8.42 2.02 13.04
C VAL A 177 -9.48 1.71 11.99
N ARG A 178 -10.30 2.70 11.66
CA ARG A 178 -11.32 2.63 10.61
C ARG A 178 -10.88 3.49 9.44
N GLU A 179 -10.72 2.88 8.31
CA GLU A 179 -10.38 3.52 7.04
C GLU A 179 -11.59 3.51 6.10
N ARG A 180 -11.56 4.34 5.06
CA ARG A 180 -12.63 4.39 4.06
C ARG A 180 -12.04 4.28 2.65
N ALA A 181 -12.71 3.51 1.81
CA ALA A 181 -12.47 3.45 0.38
C ALA A 181 -13.74 2.91 -0.32
N ASP A 182 -14.02 3.38 -1.54
CA ASP A 182 -15.13 2.91 -2.40
C ASP A 182 -16.47 2.88 -1.64
N ASP A 183 -16.76 3.95 -0.89
CA ASP A 183 -17.95 4.13 -0.04
C ASP A 183 -18.12 3.10 1.09
N ARG A 184 -17.09 2.30 1.38
CA ARG A 184 -17.06 1.35 2.50
C ARG A 184 -16.13 1.80 3.62
N THR A 185 -16.47 1.35 4.83
CA THR A 185 -15.58 1.49 6.00
C THR A 185 -14.91 0.14 6.26
N TYR A 186 -13.60 0.19 6.41
CA TYR A 186 -12.74 -0.96 6.68
C TYR A 186 -12.16 -0.86 8.08
N ARG A 187 -12.32 -1.90 8.89
CA ARG A 187 -11.54 -2.09 10.10
C ARG A 187 -10.17 -2.60 9.69
N VAL A 188 -9.12 -1.94 10.19
CA VAL A 188 -7.72 -2.34 9.99
C VAL A 188 -7.11 -2.55 11.36
N GLY A 189 -6.83 -3.79 11.71
CA GLY A 189 -6.22 -4.15 12.99
C GLY A 189 -4.82 -3.56 13.13
N SER A 190 -4.44 -3.27 14.36
CA SER A 190 -3.14 -2.68 14.66
C SER A 190 -2.00 -3.63 14.22
N GLY A 191 -1.02 -3.06 13.51
CA GLY A 191 0.01 -3.83 12.81
C GLY A 191 -0.43 -4.43 11.47
N GLY A 192 -1.73 -4.33 11.10
CA GLY A 192 -2.22 -4.68 9.77
C GLY A 192 -1.83 -3.64 8.71
N PHE A 193 -1.82 -4.05 7.44
CA PHE A 193 -1.53 -3.17 6.32
C PHE A 193 -2.76 -2.37 5.89
N TRP A 194 -2.57 -1.11 5.58
CA TRP A 194 -3.44 -0.24 4.79
C TRP A 194 -2.58 0.69 3.96
N GLN A 195 -3.12 1.19 2.84
CA GLN A 195 -2.45 2.15 1.97
C GLN A 195 -2.11 3.42 2.76
N VAL A 196 -0.84 3.83 2.71
CA VAL A 196 -0.33 4.93 3.56
C VAL A 196 -0.55 6.33 2.98
N HIS A 197 -1.02 6.43 1.73
CA HIS A 197 -1.43 7.67 1.10
C HIS A 197 -2.95 7.82 1.23
N PRO A 198 -3.49 8.99 1.61
CA PRO A 198 -4.93 9.18 1.84
C PRO A 198 -5.83 8.74 0.69
N GLN A 199 -5.40 9.00 -0.55
CA GLN A 199 -6.16 8.72 -1.76
C GLN A 199 -5.79 7.38 -2.42
N ALA A 200 -4.80 6.64 -1.90
CA ALA A 200 -4.29 5.47 -2.61
C ALA A 200 -5.34 4.37 -2.74
N ALA A 201 -6.09 4.07 -1.68
CA ALA A 201 -7.09 3.02 -1.71
C ALA A 201 -8.17 3.29 -2.78
N ASP A 202 -8.72 4.51 -2.83
CA ASP A 202 -9.71 4.90 -3.84
C ASP A 202 -9.13 4.94 -5.25
N THR A 203 -7.91 5.46 -5.42
CA THR A 203 -7.20 5.50 -6.71
C THR A 203 -7.01 4.10 -7.27
N LEU A 204 -6.53 3.17 -6.44
CA LEU A 204 -6.29 1.78 -6.84
C LEU A 204 -7.58 1.03 -7.12
N VAL A 205 -8.60 1.15 -6.25
CA VAL A 205 -9.91 0.54 -6.48
C VAL A 205 -10.50 1.02 -7.79
N ARG A 206 -10.47 2.32 -8.06
CA ARG A 206 -10.99 2.88 -9.32
C ARG A 206 -10.23 2.36 -10.53
N ALA A 207 -8.90 2.34 -10.50
CA ALA A 207 -8.08 1.82 -11.59
C ALA A 207 -8.37 0.35 -11.86
N VAL A 208 -8.47 -0.46 -10.81
CA VAL A 208 -8.77 -1.90 -10.89
C VAL A 208 -10.19 -2.13 -11.41
N MET A 209 -11.21 -1.44 -10.89
CA MET A 209 -12.60 -1.60 -11.33
C MET A 209 -12.82 -1.16 -12.78
N GLN A 210 -12.19 -0.06 -13.20
CA GLN A 210 -12.19 0.39 -14.60
C GLN A 210 -11.53 -0.62 -15.55
N GLY A 211 -10.52 -1.32 -15.08
CA GLY A 211 -9.80 -2.33 -15.87
C GLY A 211 -10.51 -3.68 -15.91
N LEU A 212 -10.95 -4.18 -14.78
CA LEU A 212 -11.63 -5.48 -14.66
C LEU A 212 -13.01 -5.49 -15.29
N LEU A 213 -13.76 -4.37 -15.23
CA LEU A 213 -15.13 -4.26 -15.70
C LEU A 213 -16.02 -5.38 -15.12
N PRO A 214 -16.24 -5.45 -13.80
CA PRO A 214 -17.05 -6.48 -13.18
C PRO A 214 -18.49 -6.49 -13.75
N ARG A 215 -19.01 -7.69 -13.97
CA ARG A 215 -20.37 -7.93 -14.49
C ARG A 215 -21.18 -8.70 -13.46
N LYS A 216 -22.50 -8.63 -13.58
CA LYS A 216 -23.38 -9.46 -12.75
C LYS A 216 -23.05 -10.94 -12.99
N ASN A 217 -22.99 -11.69 -11.89
CA ASN A 217 -22.73 -13.13 -11.82
C ASN A 217 -21.26 -13.53 -12.09
N ASP A 218 -20.32 -12.59 -12.22
CA ASP A 218 -18.89 -12.93 -12.34
C ASP A 218 -18.42 -13.74 -11.11
N MET A 219 -17.55 -14.71 -11.36
CA MET A 219 -16.71 -15.36 -10.37
C MET A 219 -15.36 -14.66 -10.33
N ALA A 220 -14.98 -14.13 -9.17
CA ALA A 220 -13.74 -13.36 -9.02
C ALA A 220 -12.80 -13.92 -7.94
N LEU A 221 -11.50 -13.76 -8.15
CA LEU A 221 -10.47 -14.02 -7.16
C LEU A 221 -9.81 -12.69 -6.73
N ASP A 222 -9.62 -12.50 -5.41
CA ASP A 222 -8.82 -11.43 -4.82
C ASP A 222 -7.64 -12.05 -4.05
N LEU A 223 -6.46 -12.01 -4.64
CA LEU A 223 -5.28 -12.69 -4.12
C LEU A 223 -4.37 -11.69 -3.41
N TYR A 224 -3.89 -12.08 -2.21
CA TYR A 224 -3.23 -11.19 -1.26
C TYR A 224 -4.17 -10.09 -0.80
N CYS A 225 -5.42 -10.47 -0.48
CA CYS A 225 -6.54 -9.53 -0.34
C CYS A 225 -6.47 -8.60 0.89
N GLY A 226 -5.48 -8.79 1.78
CA GLY A 226 -5.34 -7.97 2.97
C GLY A 226 -6.63 -7.94 3.81
N VAL A 227 -7.13 -6.73 4.09
CA VAL A 227 -8.39 -6.52 4.83
C VAL A 227 -9.63 -6.54 3.92
N GLY A 228 -9.48 -6.95 2.65
CA GLY A 228 -10.57 -7.17 1.70
C GLY A 228 -10.94 -5.97 0.83
N LEU A 229 -9.99 -5.07 0.53
CA LEU A 229 -10.24 -3.85 -0.24
C LEU A 229 -10.87 -4.15 -1.62
N PHE A 230 -10.20 -4.96 -2.44
CA PHE A 230 -10.68 -5.27 -3.79
C PHE A 230 -11.83 -6.28 -3.76
N ALA A 231 -11.81 -7.27 -2.84
CA ALA A 231 -12.91 -8.20 -2.66
C ALA A 231 -14.22 -7.48 -2.33
N GLY A 232 -14.17 -6.44 -1.49
CA GLY A 232 -15.31 -5.59 -1.17
C GLY A 232 -15.81 -4.83 -2.39
N ALA A 233 -14.91 -4.17 -3.12
CA ALA A 233 -15.24 -3.39 -4.31
C ALA A 233 -15.85 -4.26 -5.43
N ILE A 234 -15.32 -5.46 -5.67
CA ILE A 234 -15.85 -6.41 -6.64
C ILE A 234 -17.20 -6.94 -6.15
N GLY A 235 -17.28 -7.38 -4.89
CA GLY A 235 -18.48 -7.98 -4.30
C GLY A 235 -19.73 -7.08 -4.40
N GLN A 236 -19.55 -5.76 -4.26
CA GLN A 236 -20.64 -4.78 -4.44
C GLN A 236 -21.16 -4.69 -5.90
N ARG A 237 -20.35 -5.09 -6.90
CA ARG A 237 -20.64 -4.89 -8.33
C ARG A 237 -21.14 -6.14 -9.05
N ILE A 238 -20.83 -7.35 -8.56
CA ILE A 238 -21.16 -8.61 -9.25
C ILE A 238 -22.56 -9.13 -8.97
N GLY A 239 -23.28 -8.54 -8.02
CA GLY A 239 -24.65 -8.93 -7.66
C GLY A 239 -24.76 -10.25 -6.89
N GLU A 240 -26.01 -10.69 -6.64
CA GLU A 240 -26.30 -11.81 -5.71
C GLU A 240 -25.85 -13.19 -6.20
N LYS A 241 -25.72 -13.40 -7.51
CA LYS A 241 -25.32 -14.70 -8.09
C LYS A 241 -23.82 -14.78 -8.37
N GLY A 242 -23.10 -13.67 -8.32
CA GLY A 242 -21.65 -13.64 -8.43
C GLY A 242 -20.99 -14.14 -7.15
N ALA A 243 -19.70 -14.44 -7.21
CA ALA A 243 -18.92 -14.85 -6.05
C ALA A 243 -17.51 -14.25 -6.06
N VAL A 244 -16.97 -13.97 -4.88
CA VAL A 244 -15.57 -13.56 -4.71
C VAL A 244 -14.91 -14.50 -3.72
N LEU A 245 -13.73 -15.03 -4.09
CA LEU A 245 -12.85 -15.71 -3.16
C LEU A 245 -11.62 -14.85 -2.93
N GLY A 246 -11.44 -14.37 -1.69
CA GLY A 246 -10.21 -13.71 -1.24
C GLY A 246 -9.26 -14.71 -0.57
N ILE A 247 -7.96 -14.56 -0.81
CA ILE A 247 -6.92 -15.37 -0.15
C ILE A 247 -5.90 -14.44 0.49
N GLU A 248 -5.64 -14.62 1.79
CA GLU A 248 -4.71 -13.81 2.57
C GLU A 248 -3.96 -14.69 3.60
N SER A 249 -2.67 -14.44 3.74
CA SER A 249 -1.80 -15.20 4.64
C SER A 249 -1.77 -14.67 6.08
N GLY A 250 -2.06 -13.40 6.27
CA GLY A 250 -2.06 -12.73 7.58
C GLY A 250 -3.33 -13.06 8.37
N LYS A 251 -3.23 -13.84 9.45
CA LYS A 251 -4.40 -14.24 10.26
C LYS A 251 -5.28 -13.06 10.68
N ARG A 252 -4.67 -11.97 11.17
CA ARG A 252 -5.40 -10.75 11.59
C ARG A 252 -6.08 -10.05 10.40
N ALA A 253 -5.40 -9.97 9.26
CA ALA A 253 -5.96 -9.39 8.05
C ALA A 253 -7.18 -10.21 7.56
N VAL A 254 -7.13 -11.55 7.64
CA VAL A 254 -8.27 -12.42 7.35
C VAL A 254 -9.45 -12.16 8.29
N GLU A 255 -9.19 -12.02 9.60
CA GLU A 255 -10.23 -11.69 10.59
C GLU A 255 -10.87 -10.33 10.28
N ASP A 256 -10.06 -9.33 9.94
CA ASP A 256 -10.54 -8.01 9.53
C ASP A 256 -11.32 -8.07 8.20
N ALA A 257 -10.81 -8.78 7.19
CA ALA A 257 -11.50 -8.95 5.91
C ALA A 257 -12.88 -9.60 6.08
N ARG A 258 -12.98 -10.68 6.86
CA ARG A 258 -14.26 -11.32 7.18
C ARG A 258 -15.22 -10.39 7.93
N HIS A 259 -14.69 -9.58 8.84
CA HIS A 259 -15.50 -8.57 9.53
C HIS A 259 -15.99 -7.47 8.59
N ASN A 260 -15.11 -6.97 7.70
CA ASN A 260 -15.39 -5.88 6.78
C ASN A 260 -16.39 -6.25 5.69
N LEU A 261 -16.43 -7.52 5.32
CA LEU A 261 -17.22 -8.04 4.18
C LEU A 261 -18.40 -8.91 4.60
N LYS A 262 -18.75 -8.92 5.89
CA LYS A 262 -19.82 -9.75 6.45
C LYS A 262 -21.21 -9.47 5.88
N ASP A 263 -21.40 -8.30 5.26
CA ASP A 263 -22.63 -7.88 4.59
C ASP A 263 -22.69 -8.33 3.11
N LEU A 264 -21.65 -8.98 2.62
CA LEU A 264 -21.52 -9.51 1.27
C LEU A 264 -21.51 -11.05 1.31
N ASP A 265 -22.65 -11.67 1.35
CA ASP A 265 -22.84 -13.12 1.55
C ASP A 265 -22.05 -14.01 0.57
N ARG A 266 -21.70 -13.47 -0.60
CA ARG A 266 -20.98 -14.17 -1.67
C ARG A 266 -19.48 -13.95 -1.67
N VAL A 267 -18.97 -13.19 -0.69
CA VAL A 267 -17.54 -12.99 -0.52
C VAL A 267 -17.02 -13.92 0.56
N ARG A 268 -16.09 -14.79 0.20
CA ARG A 268 -15.42 -15.72 1.12
C ARG A 268 -13.95 -15.36 1.22
N ILE A 269 -13.38 -15.47 2.43
CA ILE A 269 -11.96 -15.22 2.69
C ILE A 269 -11.32 -16.47 3.26
N GLU A 270 -10.33 -16.98 2.54
CA GLU A 270 -9.53 -18.14 2.93
C GLU A 270 -8.18 -17.69 3.51
N HIS A 271 -7.79 -18.35 4.60
CA HIS A 271 -6.53 -18.09 5.28
C HIS A 271 -5.41 -18.99 4.75
N GLY A 272 -4.34 -18.40 4.30
CA GLY A 272 -3.11 -19.09 3.93
C GLY A 272 -2.38 -18.42 2.76
N LYS A 273 -1.25 -19.01 2.40
CA LYS A 273 -0.47 -18.52 1.24
C LYS A 273 -1.19 -18.86 -0.06
N VAL A 274 -1.19 -17.94 -1.01
CA VAL A 274 -1.88 -18.08 -2.30
C VAL A 274 -1.45 -19.34 -3.05
N ASP A 275 -0.14 -19.60 -3.12
CA ASP A 275 0.45 -20.77 -3.78
C ASP A 275 0.03 -22.12 -3.15
N GLN A 276 -0.37 -22.12 -1.89
CA GLN A 276 -0.80 -23.30 -1.16
C GLN A 276 -2.33 -23.48 -1.14
N VAL A 277 -3.07 -22.38 -0.99
CA VAL A 277 -4.53 -22.41 -0.86
C VAL A 277 -5.20 -22.55 -2.22
N LEU A 278 -4.82 -21.72 -3.20
CA LEU A 278 -5.48 -21.68 -4.50
C LEU A 278 -5.58 -23.03 -5.20
N PRO A 279 -4.54 -23.89 -5.25
CA PRO A 279 -4.66 -25.22 -5.86
C PRO A 279 -5.63 -26.17 -5.16
N ARG A 280 -5.94 -25.92 -3.88
CA ARG A 280 -6.84 -26.75 -3.07
C ARG A 280 -8.29 -26.32 -3.11
N THR A 281 -8.59 -25.16 -3.69
CA THR A 281 -9.96 -24.63 -3.78
C THR A 281 -10.83 -25.40 -4.76
N GLY A 282 -10.26 -26.17 -5.67
CA GLY A 282 -10.97 -26.83 -6.75
C GLY A 282 -11.50 -25.89 -7.83
N ILE A 283 -11.14 -24.59 -7.78
CA ILE A 283 -11.53 -23.63 -8.82
C ILE A 283 -10.71 -23.92 -10.08
N THR A 284 -11.41 -24.23 -11.17
CA THR A 284 -10.82 -24.53 -12.48
C THR A 284 -11.03 -23.40 -13.47
N GLU A 285 -11.95 -22.48 -13.20
CA GLU A 285 -12.26 -21.31 -14.03
C GLU A 285 -12.74 -20.12 -13.19
N CYS A 286 -12.48 -18.92 -13.65
CA CYS A 286 -13.03 -17.68 -13.07
C CYS A 286 -13.07 -16.58 -14.14
N ASP A 287 -13.91 -15.56 -13.89
CA ASP A 287 -14.06 -14.42 -14.82
C ASP A 287 -13.03 -13.34 -14.60
N LEU A 288 -12.73 -13.06 -13.32
CA LEU A 288 -11.89 -11.93 -12.90
C LEU A 288 -10.87 -12.37 -11.88
N ILE A 289 -9.68 -11.78 -11.97
CA ILE A 289 -8.62 -11.93 -10.95
C ILE A 289 -8.11 -10.52 -10.62
N VAL A 290 -7.98 -10.22 -9.34
CA VAL A 290 -7.11 -9.14 -8.87
C VAL A 290 -6.04 -9.74 -7.98
N LEU A 291 -4.82 -9.23 -8.08
CA LEU A 291 -3.72 -9.61 -7.22
C LEU A 291 -2.86 -8.38 -6.87
N ASP A 292 -2.53 -8.28 -5.58
CA ASP A 292 -1.65 -7.25 -5.02
C ASP A 292 -0.54 -7.92 -4.18
N PRO A 293 0.40 -8.60 -4.84
CA PRO A 293 1.40 -9.40 -4.17
C PRO A 293 2.46 -8.53 -3.47
N PRO A 294 3.22 -9.10 -2.51
CA PRO A 294 4.35 -8.41 -1.91
C PRO A 294 5.41 -8.05 -2.96
N ARG A 295 6.40 -7.24 -2.59
CA ARG A 295 7.51 -6.79 -3.47
C ARG A 295 8.20 -7.90 -4.27
N ALA A 296 8.19 -9.12 -3.78
CA ALA A 296 8.74 -10.26 -4.50
C ALA A 296 7.91 -10.67 -5.73
N GLY A 297 6.71 -10.13 -5.91
CA GLY A 297 5.75 -10.51 -6.94
C GLY A 297 5.01 -11.81 -6.63
N ALA A 298 4.14 -12.23 -7.55
CA ALA A 298 3.36 -13.47 -7.45
C ALA A 298 4.20 -14.73 -7.76
N GLY A 299 5.17 -14.59 -8.66
CA GLY A 299 6.09 -15.65 -9.06
C GLY A 299 5.51 -16.63 -10.09
N LYS A 300 6.41 -17.37 -10.74
CA LYS A 300 6.11 -18.22 -11.91
C LYS A 300 5.04 -19.28 -11.64
N ALA A 301 5.09 -19.95 -10.49
CA ALA A 301 4.15 -21.03 -10.18
C ALA A 301 2.70 -20.51 -10.02
N THR A 302 2.53 -19.42 -9.28
CA THR A 302 1.24 -18.75 -9.11
C THR A 302 0.71 -18.24 -10.44
N VAL A 303 1.51 -17.50 -11.21
CA VAL A 303 1.11 -16.97 -12.52
C VAL A 303 0.70 -18.07 -13.48
N LYS A 304 1.45 -19.19 -13.54
CA LYS A 304 1.08 -20.34 -14.36
C LYS A 304 -0.29 -20.91 -13.98
N HIS A 305 -0.58 -21.02 -12.68
CA HIS A 305 -1.88 -21.49 -12.22
C HIS A 305 -3.00 -20.54 -12.62
N LEU A 306 -2.81 -19.23 -12.39
CA LEU A 306 -3.77 -18.18 -12.73
C LEU A 306 -4.07 -18.14 -14.23
N SER A 307 -3.06 -18.28 -15.07
CA SER A 307 -3.22 -18.31 -16.53
C SER A 307 -4.09 -19.48 -17.00
N GLY A 308 -4.10 -20.58 -16.25
CA GLY A 308 -4.93 -21.74 -16.53
C GLY A 308 -6.41 -21.58 -16.21
N LEU A 309 -6.79 -20.55 -15.41
CA LEU A 309 -8.18 -20.33 -14.99
C LEU A 309 -9.05 -19.61 -16.04
N GLY A 310 -8.48 -19.17 -17.15
CA GLY A 310 -9.22 -18.59 -18.27
C GLY A 310 -9.87 -17.23 -17.99
N ALA A 311 -9.38 -16.49 -16.98
CA ALA A 311 -9.96 -15.22 -16.59
C ALA A 311 -10.06 -14.23 -17.77
N ARG A 312 -11.21 -13.62 -17.93
CA ARG A 312 -11.49 -12.59 -18.95
C ARG A 312 -10.64 -11.33 -18.74
N ARG A 313 -10.36 -11.00 -17.48
CA ARG A 313 -9.51 -9.88 -17.04
C ARG A 313 -8.74 -10.24 -15.80
N ILE A 314 -7.48 -9.79 -15.77
CA ILE A 314 -6.62 -9.86 -14.59
C ILE A 314 -6.14 -8.45 -14.30
N ALA A 315 -6.30 -7.97 -13.06
CA ALA A 315 -5.69 -6.75 -12.58
C ALA A 315 -4.49 -7.12 -11.68
N TYR A 316 -3.29 -6.67 -12.05
CA TYR A 316 -2.09 -6.84 -11.26
C TYR A 316 -1.69 -5.47 -10.68
N VAL A 317 -1.79 -5.34 -9.36
CA VAL A 317 -1.32 -4.17 -8.60
C VAL A 317 0.10 -4.48 -8.13
N ALA A 318 1.03 -3.53 -8.25
CA ALA A 318 2.43 -3.78 -7.90
C ALA A 318 3.15 -2.50 -7.47
N CYS A 319 3.86 -2.58 -6.36
CA CYS A 319 4.76 -1.52 -5.89
C CYS A 319 6.23 -1.71 -6.30
N ASP A 320 6.55 -2.79 -7.03
CA ASP A 320 7.89 -3.08 -7.54
C ASP A 320 7.86 -3.32 -9.05
N PRO A 321 8.41 -2.40 -9.87
CA PRO A 321 8.42 -2.51 -11.32
C PRO A 321 9.15 -3.73 -11.87
N ALA A 322 10.20 -4.21 -11.18
CA ALA A 322 10.97 -5.36 -11.65
C ALA A 322 10.21 -6.67 -11.45
N ALA A 323 9.56 -6.83 -10.29
CA ALA A 323 8.70 -7.97 -10.03
C ALA A 323 7.50 -7.98 -10.98
N LEU A 324 6.85 -6.83 -11.20
CA LEU A 324 5.77 -6.69 -12.17
C LEU A 324 6.20 -7.13 -13.57
N ALA A 325 7.27 -6.55 -14.10
CA ALA A 325 7.73 -6.85 -15.46
C ALA A 325 8.07 -8.33 -15.64
N ARG A 326 8.72 -8.95 -14.66
CA ARG A 326 9.01 -10.38 -14.65
C ARG A 326 7.72 -11.22 -14.69
N ASP A 327 6.74 -10.88 -13.87
CA ASP A 327 5.50 -11.65 -13.78
C ASP A 327 4.60 -11.41 -15.00
N LEU A 328 4.64 -10.23 -15.63
CA LEU A 328 4.01 -9.96 -16.94
C LEU A 328 4.58 -10.87 -18.05
N ALA A 329 5.90 -11.13 -18.03
CA ALA A 329 6.50 -12.11 -18.95
C ALA A 329 5.90 -13.51 -18.75
N TYR A 330 5.72 -13.94 -17.50
CA TYR A 330 5.10 -15.24 -17.22
C TYR A 330 3.63 -15.30 -17.65
N PHE A 331 2.86 -14.21 -17.49
CA PHE A 331 1.50 -14.12 -18.00
C PHE A 331 1.44 -14.19 -19.52
N ARG A 332 2.37 -13.51 -20.21
CA ARG A 332 2.49 -13.60 -21.69
C ARG A 332 2.75 -15.04 -22.14
N ASP A 333 3.68 -15.73 -21.48
CA ASP A 333 3.95 -17.16 -21.75
C ASP A 333 2.72 -18.03 -21.44
N GLY A 334 1.85 -17.60 -20.52
CA GLY A 334 0.58 -18.22 -20.19
C GLY A 334 -0.60 -17.84 -21.11
N GLY A 335 -0.35 -17.10 -22.20
CA GLY A 335 -1.37 -16.73 -23.19
C GLY A 335 -2.16 -15.45 -22.88
N TYR A 336 -1.62 -14.60 -22.02
CA TYR A 336 -2.19 -13.28 -21.73
C TYR A 336 -1.35 -12.16 -22.35
N LYS A 337 -1.99 -11.06 -22.67
CA LYS A 337 -1.32 -9.81 -23.07
C LYS A 337 -1.70 -8.68 -22.13
N VAL A 338 -0.82 -7.71 -21.99
CA VAL A 338 -1.14 -6.47 -21.29
C VAL A 338 -2.06 -5.65 -22.17
N ARG A 339 -3.18 -5.21 -21.60
CA ARG A 339 -4.13 -4.32 -22.26
C ARG A 339 -3.81 -2.86 -21.95
N THR A 340 -3.57 -2.57 -20.66
CA THR A 340 -3.22 -1.23 -20.18
C THR A 340 -2.31 -1.36 -18.97
N LEU A 341 -1.39 -0.43 -18.84
CA LEU A 341 -0.58 -0.22 -17.66
C LEU A 341 -0.73 1.23 -17.21
N ARG A 342 -0.98 1.43 -15.94
CA ARG A 342 -1.04 2.75 -15.31
C ARG A 342 -0.04 2.79 -14.17
N ALA A 343 0.69 3.89 -14.05
CA ALA A 343 1.64 4.12 -12.97
C ALA A 343 1.19 5.32 -12.13
N PHE A 344 1.30 5.21 -10.80
CA PHE A 344 0.81 6.20 -9.85
C PHE A 344 1.91 6.58 -8.86
N ASP A 345 2.02 7.87 -8.57
CA ASP A 345 2.85 8.43 -7.52
C ASP A 345 2.09 8.43 -6.19
N LEU A 346 1.97 7.25 -5.58
CA LEU A 346 1.33 7.06 -4.27
C LEU A 346 2.33 7.11 -3.11
N PHE A 347 3.60 7.34 -3.41
CA PHE A 347 4.69 7.46 -2.44
C PHE A 347 5.61 8.65 -2.77
N PRO A 348 5.05 9.88 -2.89
CA PRO A 348 5.84 11.03 -3.27
C PRO A 348 7.11 11.18 -2.41
N MET A 349 8.21 11.64 -3.02
CA MET A 349 9.53 11.77 -2.39
C MET A 349 10.20 10.44 -1.99
N THR A 350 9.69 9.30 -2.48
CA THR A 350 10.34 7.99 -2.32
C THR A 350 10.67 7.39 -3.68
N SER A 351 11.43 6.28 -3.70
CA SER A 351 11.76 5.55 -4.94
C SER A 351 10.70 4.51 -5.33
N HIS A 352 9.49 4.64 -4.81
CA HIS A 352 8.41 3.69 -5.08
C HIS A 352 7.39 4.28 -6.05
N VAL A 353 6.99 3.48 -7.02
CA VAL A 353 5.90 3.76 -7.94
C VAL A 353 4.89 2.62 -7.86
N GLU A 354 3.62 2.95 -7.76
CA GLU A 354 2.55 1.97 -7.77
C GLU A 354 2.04 1.77 -9.19
N CYS A 355 1.90 0.52 -9.62
CA CYS A 355 1.47 0.16 -10.96
C CYS A 355 0.20 -0.67 -10.93
N VAL A 356 -0.70 -0.45 -11.90
CA VAL A 356 -1.87 -1.30 -12.15
C VAL A 356 -1.82 -1.75 -13.60
N ALA A 357 -1.51 -3.03 -13.83
CA ALA A 357 -1.55 -3.66 -15.14
C ALA A 357 -2.85 -4.44 -15.30
N ILE A 358 -3.54 -4.23 -16.41
CA ILE A 358 -4.72 -4.99 -16.80
C ILE A 358 -4.34 -5.92 -17.93
N LEU A 359 -4.59 -7.22 -17.72
CA LEU A 359 -4.33 -8.25 -18.70
C LEU A 359 -5.63 -8.86 -19.24
N GLU A 360 -5.56 -9.34 -20.47
CA GLU A 360 -6.64 -10.08 -21.13
C GLU A 360 -6.03 -11.25 -21.92
N PRO A 361 -6.79 -12.31 -22.22
CA PRO A 361 -6.32 -13.38 -23.09
C PRO A 361 -5.81 -12.82 -24.41
N ALA A 362 -4.63 -13.27 -24.86
CA ALA A 362 -4.15 -12.97 -26.19
C ALA A 362 -5.08 -13.63 -27.21
N ALA A 363 -5.41 -12.94 -28.30
CA ALA A 363 -6.14 -13.56 -29.39
C ALA A 363 -5.37 -14.82 -29.82
N LYS A 364 -6.05 -15.96 -29.86
CA LYS A 364 -5.46 -17.15 -30.50
C LYS A 364 -5.20 -16.76 -31.95
N GLY A 365 -3.93 -16.75 -32.39
CA GLY A 365 -3.61 -16.54 -33.79
C GLY A 365 -4.42 -17.53 -34.62
N LEU A 366 -5.12 -17.00 -35.61
CA LEU A 366 -5.81 -17.79 -36.63
C LEU A 366 -4.78 -18.54 -37.47
#